data_f4959d90d4ba0fcc5844fbea95c55984
#
_entry.id   f4959d90d4ba0fcc5844fbea95c55984
#
_cell.length_a   1.000
_cell.length_b   1.000
_cell.length_c   1.000
_cell.angle_alpha   90.00
_cell.angle_beta   90.00
_cell.angle_gamma   90.00
#
_symmetry.space_group_name_H-M   'P 1'
#
loop_
_entity.id
_entity.type
_entity.pdbx_description
1 polymer ?
#
loop_
_entity_poly.entity_id
_entity_poly.type
_entity_poly.pdbx_seq_one_letter_code
_entity_poly.pdbx_strand_id
1 'polypeptide(L)'
;MSVKKEPSGRRSFQVEVEVPGSTQFAVARRSAAAELRTLIAKFAPAHLRLIGAMRRWLLKRLPTAHEVVYEYHDFFVISYSPNERGYEGVLAIRASANGVRLYFNRGKLPDPANLLQGSGNQMRSINVEGASTLARPEVARLIDEAISRNRVPFASAGRGSVVIRSTSAKPRRPA
;
A
#
# COMPACT_ATOMS: atom_id res chain seq x y z
N MET A 1 -38.61 25.38 65.84
CA MET A 1 -38.93 25.56 64.43
C MET A 1 -37.59 25.35 63.68
N SER A 2 -37.38 24.10 63.20
CA SER A 2 -36.15 23.72 62.46
C SER A 2 -36.46 23.70 60.95
N VAL A 3 -35.75 24.49 60.21
CA VAL A 3 -35.80 24.42 58.76
C VAL A 3 -34.63 23.58 58.24
N LYS A 4 -34.94 22.42 57.71
CA LYS A 4 -34.02 21.53 57.00
C LYS A 4 -33.70 22.11 55.60
N LYS A 5 -32.40 22.31 55.33
CA LYS A 5 -31.88 22.72 54.03
C LYS A 5 -31.40 21.46 53.30
N GLU A 6 -32.02 21.13 52.19
CA GLU A 6 -31.62 20.05 51.30
C GLU A 6 -30.36 20.44 50.47
N PRO A 7 -29.44 19.50 50.17
CA PRO A 7 -28.32 19.78 49.25
C PRO A 7 -28.75 19.55 47.81
N SER A 8 -28.59 20.59 46.99
CA SER A 8 -28.72 20.59 45.56
C SER A 8 -27.68 19.66 44.92
N GLY A 9 -28.16 18.54 44.41
CA GLY A 9 -27.34 17.65 43.58
C GLY A 9 -27.05 18.23 42.20
N ARG A 10 -25.82 18.64 41.96
CA ARG A 10 -25.34 18.93 40.61
C ARG A 10 -25.19 17.61 39.84
N ARG A 11 -26.08 17.33 38.93
CA ARG A 11 -25.87 16.31 37.90
C ARG A 11 -24.91 16.91 36.87
N SER A 12 -23.67 16.38 36.86
CA SER A 12 -22.72 16.60 35.79
C SER A 12 -23.21 15.84 34.56
N PHE A 13 -23.76 16.56 33.60
CA PHE A 13 -23.97 16.03 32.25
C PHE A 13 -22.59 15.98 31.59
N GLN A 14 -22.00 14.79 31.52
CA GLN A 14 -20.91 14.56 30.58
C GLN A 14 -21.51 14.50 29.19
N VAL A 15 -21.32 15.55 28.43
CA VAL A 15 -21.58 15.55 27.00
C VAL A 15 -20.43 14.78 26.36
N GLU A 16 -20.68 13.53 26.03
CA GLU A 16 -19.80 12.73 25.20
C GLU A 16 -19.87 13.33 23.79
N VAL A 17 -18.86 14.13 23.43
CA VAL A 17 -18.69 14.65 22.08
C VAL A 17 -18.21 13.51 21.20
N GLU A 18 -19.15 12.79 20.58
CA GLU A 18 -18.82 11.91 19.46
C GLU A 18 -18.20 12.75 18.35
N VAL A 19 -16.94 12.49 18.03
CA VAL A 19 -16.25 13.07 16.87
C VAL A 19 -16.64 12.22 15.65
N PRO A 20 -17.52 12.68 14.76
CA PRO A 20 -18.13 11.82 13.71
C PRO A 20 -17.15 11.36 12.63
N GLY A 21 -15.92 11.86 12.62
CA GLY A 21 -14.94 11.56 11.55
C GLY A 21 -14.15 10.29 11.72
N SER A 22 -13.77 9.90 12.95
CA SER A 22 -12.81 8.82 13.19
C SER A 22 -13.34 7.42 12.88
N THR A 23 -14.63 7.19 13.11
CA THR A 23 -15.27 5.89 12.90
C THR A 23 -15.46 5.60 11.40
N GLN A 24 -15.88 6.59 10.61
CA GLN A 24 -16.06 6.43 9.16
C GLN A 24 -14.73 6.16 8.44
N PHE A 25 -13.65 6.86 8.81
CA PHE A 25 -12.31 6.60 8.25
C PHE A 25 -11.78 5.22 8.64
N ALA A 26 -12.02 4.74 9.84
CA ALA A 26 -11.63 3.42 10.29
C ALA A 26 -12.41 2.31 9.58
N VAL A 27 -13.68 2.51 9.27
CA VAL A 27 -14.51 1.59 8.49
C VAL A 27 -14.05 1.55 7.03
N ALA A 28 -13.81 2.70 6.40
CA ALA A 28 -13.31 2.79 5.03
C ALA A 28 -11.93 2.11 4.87
N ARG A 29 -11.00 2.31 5.80
CA ARG A 29 -9.69 1.65 5.80
C ARG A 29 -9.79 0.13 5.95
N ARG A 30 -10.70 -0.36 6.79
CA ARG A 30 -10.96 -1.80 6.94
C ARG A 30 -11.56 -2.40 5.67
N SER A 31 -12.44 -1.67 5.00
CA SER A 31 -13.03 -2.07 3.73
C SER A 31 -11.97 -2.22 2.64
N ALA A 32 -11.13 -1.22 2.42
CA ALA A 32 -10.06 -1.27 1.41
C ALA A 32 -9.05 -2.39 1.66
N ALA A 33 -8.68 -2.65 2.92
CA ALA A 33 -7.79 -3.75 3.26
C ALA A 33 -8.46 -5.13 3.04
N ALA A 34 -9.77 -5.24 3.24
CA ALA A 34 -10.52 -6.46 2.94
C ALA A 34 -10.64 -6.69 1.44
N GLU A 35 -10.92 -5.63 0.66
CA GLU A 35 -10.98 -5.68 -0.79
C GLU A 35 -9.63 -6.09 -1.39
N LEU A 36 -8.52 -5.54 -0.91
CA LEU A 36 -7.19 -5.99 -1.34
C LEU A 36 -6.96 -7.49 -1.08
N ARG A 37 -7.41 -8.02 0.07
CA ARG A 37 -7.32 -9.46 0.33
C ARG A 37 -8.13 -10.28 -0.67
N THR A 38 -9.30 -9.80 -1.04
CA THR A 38 -10.15 -10.43 -2.07
C THR A 38 -9.47 -10.43 -3.43
N LEU A 39 -8.84 -9.33 -3.83
CA LEU A 39 -8.08 -9.26 -5.07
C LEU A 39 -6.89 -10.23 -5.09
N ILE A 40 -6.14 -10.32 -3.99
CA ILE A 40 -5.03 -11.27 -3.88
C ILE A 40 -5.54 -12.71 -4.02
N ALA A 41 -6.64 -13.05 -3.34
CA ALA A 41 -7.23 -14.39 -3.43
C ALA A 41 -7.76 -14.71 -4.83
N LYS A 42 -8.30 -13.70 -5.54
CA LYS A 42 -8.82 -13.85 -6.90
C LYS A 42 -7.74 -14.13 -7.93
N PHE A 43 -6.66 -13.32 -7.93
CA PHE A 43 -5.67 -13.31 -9.01
C PHE A 43 -4.42 -14.15 -8.73
N ALA A 44 -4.06 -14.32 -7.47
CA ALA A 44 -2.82 -14.97 -7.08
C ALA A 44 -2.96 -15.81 -5.80
N PRO A 45 -3.94 -16.74 -5.72
CA PRO A 45 -4.20 -17.49 -4.48
C PRO A 45 -2.99 -18.31 -4.02
N ALA A 46 -2.22 -18.88 -4.93
CA ALA A 46 -0.99 -19.62 -4.61
C ALA A 46 0.10 -18.74 -3.98
N HIS A 47 0.03 -17.42 -4.16
CA HIS A 47 1.05 -16.46 -3.73
C HIS A 47 0.61 -15.60 -2.53
N LEU A 48 -0.51 -15.90 -1.88
CA LEU A 48 -1.05 -15.15 -0.75
C LEU A 48 0.00 -14.87 0.34
N ARG A 49 0.73 -15.91 0.75
CA ARG A 49 1.76 -15.79 1.81
C ARG A 49 2.93 -14.91 1.36
N LEU A 50 3.38 -15.09 0.12
CA LEU A 50 4.49 -14.32 -0.46
C LEU A 50 4.12 -12.84 -0.56
N ILE A 51 2.97 -12.52 -1.14
CA ILE A 51 2.49 -11.14 -1.27
C ILE A 51 2.34 -10.48 0.10
N GLY A 52 1.78 -11.21 1.09
CA GLY A 52 1.69 -10.73 2.47
C GLY A 52 3.05 -10.45 3.11
N ALA A 53 4.05 -11.29 2.87
CA ALA A 53 5.42 -11.09 3.35
C ALA A 53 6.09 -9.89 2.67
N MET A 54 5.95 -9.76 1.34
CA MET A 54 6.46 -8.62 0.58
C MET A 54 5.86 -7.30 1.07
N ARG A 55 4.55 -7.24 1.26
CA ARG A 55 3.86 -6.04 1.77
C ARG A 55 4.40 -5.64 3.15
N ARG A 56 4.50 -6.59 4.09
CA ARG A 56 5.07 -6.31 5.42
C ARG A 56 6.50 -5.79 5.34
N TRP A 57 7.32 -6.39 4.50
CA TRP A 57 8.72 -5.99 4.32
C TRP A 57 8.84 -4.58 3.74
N LEU A 58 8.07 -4.28 2.69
CA LEU A 58 8.06 -2.96 2.05
C LEU A 58 7.49 -1.88 2.98
N LEU A 59 6.39 -2.15 3.68
CA LEU A 59 5.79 -1.19 4.62
C LEU A 59 6.65 -0.94 5.86
N LYS A 60 7.53 -1.87 6.24
CA LYS A 60 8.54 -1.62 7.27
C LYS A 60 9.58 -0.59 6.82
N ARG A 61 9.93 -0.56 5.54
CA ARG A 61 10.85 0.43 4.94
C ARG A 61 10.18 1.73 4.57
N LEU A 62 8.93 1.68 4.19
CA LEU A 62 8.12 2.78 3.72
C LEU A 62 6.81 2.87 4.54
N PRO A 63 6.88 3.18 5.84
CA PRO A 63 5.71 3.13 6.72
C PRO A 63 4.62 4.15 6.36
N THR A 64 4.98 5.21 5.65
CA THR A 64 4.08 6.27 5.19
C THR A 64 3.62 6.10 3.75
N ALA A 65 4.06 5.04 3.05
CA ALA A 65 3.65 4.80 1.68
C ALA A 65 2.16 4.45 1.60
N HIS A 66 1.48 5.04 0.62
CA HIS A 66 0.16 4.61 0.22
C HIS A 66 0.27 3.39 -0.69
N GLU A 67 -0.53 2.36 -0.40
CA GLU A 67 -0.68 1.20 -1.27
C GLU A 67 -1.82 1.50 -2.26
N VAL A 68 -1.48 1.99 -3.44
CA VAL A 68 -2.46 2.27 -4.50
C VAL A 68 -2.60 1.03 -5.38
N VAL A 69 -3.77 0.42 -5.31
CA VAL A 69 -4.05 -0.89 -5.93
C VAL A 69 -4.82 -0.69 -7.22
N TYR A 70 -4.33 -1.32 -8.29
CA TYR A 70 -4.96 -1.33 -9.60
C TYR A 70 -5.35 -2.77 -9.96
N GLU A 71 -6.62 -2.97 -10.26
CA GLU A 71 -7.12 -4.22 -10.79
C GLU A 71 -7.11 -4.19 -12.32
N TYR A 72 -6.57 -5.23 -12.93
CA TYR A 72 -6.59 -5.48 -14.37
C TYR A 72 -7.34 -6.78 -14.66
N HIS A 73 -7.44 -7.16 -15.94
CA HIS A 73 -8.19 -8.34 -16.34
C HIS A 73 -7.66 -9.65 -15.71
N ASP A 74 -6.35 -9.83 -15.67
CA ASP A 74 -5.67 -11.10 -15.31
C ASP A 74 -4.59 -10.95 -14.23
N PHE A 75 -4.43 -9.74 -13.70
CA PHE A 75 -3.47 -9.43 -12.63
C PHE A 75 -3.89 -8.20 -11.83
N PHE A 76 -3.21 -7.96 -10.74
CA PHE A 76 -3.31 -6.70 -10.01
C PHE A 76 -1.93 -6.13 -9.70
N VAL A 77 -1.90 -4.84 -9.38
CA VAL A 77 -0.70 -4.10 -9.01
C VAL A 77 -0.94 -3.37 -7.69
N ILE A 78 0.00 -3.48 -6.76
CA ILE A 78 0.07 -2.64 -5.55
C ILE A 78 1.23 -1.68 -5.73
N SER A 79 0.95 -0.41 -6.00
CA SER A 79 1.97 0.64 -6.14
C SER A 79 2.23 1.31 -4.80
N TYR A 80 3.49 1.40 -4.39
CA TYR A 80 3.95 2.11 -3.18
C TYR A 80 4.28 3.55 -3.54
N SER A 81 3.41 4.46 -3.15
CA SER A 81 3.42 5.86 -3.56
C SER A 81 3.52 6.80 -2.36
N PRO A 82 4.19 7.96 -2.48
CA PRO A 82 4.22 8.98 -1.44
C PRO A 82 2.86 9.66 -1.22
N ASN A 83 1.93 9.47 -2.15
CA ASN A 83 0.56 9.98 -2.07
C ASN A 83 -0.44 9.01 -2.73
N GLU A 84 -1.72 9.34 -2.67
CA GLU A 84 -2.79 8.51 -3.21
C GLU A 84 -2.91 8.50 -4.74
N ARG A 85 -2.09 9.25 -5.46
CA ARG A 85 -2.17 9.38 -6.92
C ARG A 85 -1.63 8.17 -7.67
N GLY A 86 -0.73 7.38 -7.05
CA GLY A 86 -0.21 6.13 -7.59
C GLY A 86 0.81 6.24 -8.74
N TYR A 87 0.68 7.21 -9.65
CA TYR A 87 1.65 7.42 -10.73
C TYR A 87 3.02 7.93 -10.23
N GLU A 88 3.08 8.40 -8.99
CA GLU A 88 4.32 8.77 -8.29
C GLU A 88 4.91 7.59 -7.51
N GLY A 89 4.34 6.40 -7.68
CA GLY A 89 4.84 5.17 -7.05
C GLY A 89 6.25 4.84 -7.48
N VAL A 90 7.05 4.44 -6.50
CA VAL A 90 8.47 4.10 -6.67
C VAL A 90 8.66 2.63 -6.96
N LEU A 91 7.94 1.82 -6.21
CA LEU A 91 7.95 0.37 -6.27
C LEU A 91 6.53 -0.14 -6.49
N ALA A 92 6.40 -1.30 -7.12
CA ALA A 92 5.10 -1.94 -7.24
C ALA A 92 5.22 -3.48 -7.17
N ILE A 93 4.31 -4.12 -6.45
CA ILE A 93 4.09 -5.56 -6.54
C ILE A 93 3.08 -5.79 -7.66
N ARG A 94 3.46 -6.54 -8.69
CA ARG A 94 2.52 -7.09 -9.66
C ARG A 94 2.38 -8.58 -9.40
N ALA A 95 1.15 -9.05 -9.31
CA ALA A 95 0.87 -10.46 -9.08
C ALA A 95 -0.27 -10.98 -9.94
N SER A 96 -0.11 -12.22 -10.40
CA SER A 96 -1.09 -12.99 -11.18
C SER A 96 -0.93 -14.48 -10.86
N ALA A 97 -1.69 -15.33 -11.51
CA ALA A 97 -1.50 -16.78 -11.44
C ALA A 97 -0.08 -17.20 -11.88
N ASN A 98 0.56 -16.42 -12.76
CA ASN A 98 1.88 -16.72 -13.34
C ASN A 98 3.07 -16.28 -12.45
N GLY A 99 2.82 -15.72 -11.26
CA GLY A 99 3.86 -15.36 -10.32
C GLY A 99 3.79 -13.93 -9.80
N VAL A 100 4.81 -13.57 -9.02
CA VAL A 100 4.92 -12.29 -8.34
C VAL A 100 6.20 -11.58 -8.76
N ARG A 101 6.11 -10.31 -9.10
CA ARG A 101 7.24 -9.46 -9.47
C ARG A 101 7.26 -8.19 -8.67
N LEU A 102 8.46 -7.74 -8.31
CA LEU A 102 8.67 -6.39 -7.79
C LEU A 102 9.16 -5.50 -8.93
N TYR A 103 8.42 -4.46 -9.21
CA TYR A 103 8.73 -3.45 -10.21
C TYR A 103 9.35 -2.22 -9.57
N PHE A 104 10.30 -1.64 -10.30
CA PHE A 104 10.97 -0.38 -10.03
C PHE A 104 10.49 0.61 -11.08
N ASN A 105 9.75 1.63 -10.67
CA ASN A 105 8.99 2.50 -11.58
C ASN A 105 9.76 3.75 -12.02
N ARG A 106 11.01 3.92 -11.61
CA ARG A 106 11.75 5.16 -11.85
C ARG A 106 13.18 4.91 -12.33
N GLY A 107 13.42 5.27 -13.58
CA GLY A 107 14.72 5.51 -14.16
C GLY A 107 15.69 4.32 -14.21
N LYS A 108 16.88 4.60 -14.70
CA LYS A 108 17.99 3.63 -14.69
C LYS A 108 18.56 3.53 -13.27
N LEU A 109 18.39 2.37 -12.65
CA LEU A 109 19.04 2.06 -11.38
C LEU A 109 20.40 1.41 -11.62
N PRO A 110 21.41 1.69 -10.80
CA PRO A 110 22.67 0.93 -10.79
C PRO A 110 22.37 -0.53 -10.44
N ASP A 111 22.67 -1.44 -11.34
CA ASP A 111 22.41 -2.86 -11.19
C ASP A 111 23.67 -3.69 -11.54
N PRO A 112 24.73 -3.59 -10.72
CA PRO A 112 25.97 -4.31 -10.99
C PRO A 112 25.82 -5.83 -10.93
N ALA A 113 24.78 -6.33 -10.25
CA ALA A 113 24.47 -7.75 -10.14
C ALA A 113 23.57 -8.25 -11.30
N ASN A 114 23.16 -7.37 -12.22
CA ASN A 114 22.31 -7.67 -13.37
C ASN A 114 21.02 -8.43 -13.00
N LEU A 115 20.34 -7.96 -11.95
CA LEU A 115 19.12 -8.57 -11.42
C LEU A 115 17.86 -8.08 -12.12
N LEU A 116 17.91 -6.84 -12.65
CA LEU A 116 16.76 -6.17 -13.23
C LEU A 116 16.43 -6.72 -14.60
N GLN A 117 15.23 -7.22 -14.76
CA GLN A 117 14.68 -7.73 -16.01
C GLN A 117 13.85 -6.66 -16.73
N GLY A 118 13.79 -6.78 -18.06
CA GLY A 118 13.10 -5.84 -18.95
C GLY A 118 14.06 -4.90 -19.66
N SER A 119 13.64 -4.36 -20.80
CA SER A 119 14.45 -3.45 -21.65
C SER A 119 14.08 -1.98 -21.49
N GLY A 120 13.01 -1.69 -20.72
CA GLY A 120 12.50 -0.32 -20.56
C GLY A 120 13.42 0.59 -19.76
N ASN A 121 13.50 1.87 -20.17
CA ASN A 121 14.25 2.89 -19.44
C ASN A 121 13.55 3.39 -18.19
N GLN A 122 12.24 3.15 -18.04
CA GLN A 122 11.42 3.68 -16.96
C GLN A 122 10.98 2.61 -15.97
N MET A 123 10.80 1.38 -16.41
CA MET A 123 10.25 0.30 -15.59
C MET A 123 11.07 -0.97 -15.76
N ARG A 124 11.62 -1.47 -14.67
CA ARG A 124 12.36 -2.73 -14.60
C ARG A 124 11.78 -3.58 -13.47
N SER A 125 12.02 -4.87 -13.48
CA SER A 125 11.47 -5.75 -12.46
C SER A 125 12.43 -6.86 -12.05
N ILE A 126 12.21 -7.41 -10.86
CA ILE A 126 12.81 -8.68 -10.42
C ILE A 126 11.70 -9.70 -10.18
N ASN A 127 12.01 -10.96 -10.45
CA ASN A 127 11.15 -12.07 -10.06
C ASN A 127 11.28 -12.32 -8.55
N VAL A 128 10.16 -12.52 -7.84
CA VAL A 128 10.18 -12.77 -6.39
C VAL A 128 9.61 -14.15 -6.12
N GLU A 129 10.49 -15.09 -5.83
CA GLU A 129 10.13 -16.49 -5.56
C GLU A 129 9.83 -16.72 -4.07
N GLY A 130 10.40 -15.88 -3.19
CA GLY A 130 10.24 -15.96 -1.75
C GLY A 130 10.56 -14.65 -1.05
N ALA A 131 10.17 -14.54 0.22
CA ALA A 131 10.45 -13.37 1.03
C ALA A 131 11.97 -13.10 1.20
N SER A 132 12.79 -14.15 1.14
CA SER A 132 14.26 -14.07 1.18
C SER A 132 14.84 -13.30 0.00
N THR A 133 14.17 -13.28 -1.15
CA THR A 133 14.59 -12.48 -2.31
C THR A 133 14.76 -11.01 -1.96
N LEU A 134 13.84 -10.44 -1.18
CA LEU A 134 13.88 -9.02 -0.77
C LEU A 134 14.98 -8.73 0.26
N ALA A 135 15.41 -9.74 1.01
CA ALA A 135 16.45 -9.62 2.02
C ALA A 135 17.88 -9.73 1.42
N ARG A 136 18.00 -10.10 0.15
CA ARG A 136 19.31 -10.14 -0.54
C ARG A 136 19.91 -8.74 -0.56
N PRO A 137 21.21 -8.58 -0.18
CA PRO A 137 21.84 -7.25 -0.11
C PRO A 137 21.75 -6.45 -1.41
N GLU A 138 21.85 -7.13 -2.55
CA GLU A 138 21.77 -6.50 -3.87
C GLU A 138 20.36 -5.97 -4.17
N VAL A 139 19.34 -6.73 -3.81
CA VAL A 139 17.93 -6.33 -3.97
C VAL A 139 17.59 -5.20 -3.01
N ALA A 140 18.03 -5.29 -1.76
CA ALA A 140 17.83 -4.24 -0.77
C ALA A 140 18.46 -2.92 -1.22
N ARG A 141 19.67 -2.94 -1.78
CA ARG A 141 20.33 -1.75 -2.35
C ARG A 141 19.55 -1.15 -3.52
N LEU A 142 19.03 -1.97 -4.44
CA LEU A 142 18.18 -1.49 -5.53
C LEU A 142 16.92 -0.79 -5.03
N ILE A 143 16.31 -1.33 -3.98
CA ILE A 143 15.12 -0.74 -3.36
C ILE A 143 15.47 0.60 -2.71
N ASP A 144 16.54 0.67 -1.92
CA ASP A 144 16.99 1.89 -1.26
C ASP A 144 17.37 2.97 -2.28
N GLU A 145 18.02 2.59 -3.36
CA GLU A 145 18.37 3.50 -4.47
C GLU A 145 17.13 4.02 -5.20
N ALA A 146 16.13 3.17 -5.44
CA ALA A 146 14.87 3.60 -6.04
C ALA A 146 14.13 4.61 -5.15
N ILE A 147 14.13 4.38 -3.84
CA ILE A 147 13.51 5.26 -2.87
C ILE A 147 14.22 6.62 -2.83
N SER A 148 15.57 6.61 -2.77
CA SER A 148 16.38 7.84 -2.67
C SER A 148 16.25 8.73 -3.91
N ARG A 149 16.04 8.15 -5.09
CA ARG A 149 15.88 8.87 -6.37
C ARG A 149 14.46 9.37 -6.61
N ASN A 150 13.52 9.11 -5.71
CA ASN A 150 12.16 9.58 -5.92
C ASN A 150 12.08 11.11 -5.81
N ARG A 151 11.42 11.74 -6.79
CA ARG A 151 11.26 13.19 -6.82
C ARG A 151 10.35 13.73 -5.73
N VAL A 152 9.35 12.94 -5.36
CA VAL A 152 8.41 13.28 -4.28
C VAL A 152 8.78 12.45 -3.07
N PRO A 153 9.26 13.07 -1.98
CA PRO A 153 9.66 12.34 -0.79
C PRO A 153 8.44 11.70 -0.10
N PHE A 154 8.67 10.58 0.56
CA PHE A 154 7.69 10.02 1.47
C PHE A 154 7.60 10.88 2.73
N ALA A 155 6.40 10.98 3.33
CA ALA A 155 6.22 11.70 4.58
C ALA A 155 7.08 11.09 5.68
N SER A 156 7.65 11.92 6.55
CA SER A 156 8.51 11.49 7.66
C SER A 156 7.73 10.88 8.84
N ALA A 157 6.42 11.14 8.92
CA ALA A 157 5.56 10.66 9.99
C ALA A 157 4.15 10.31 9.47
N GLY A 158 3.44 9.50 10.23
CA GLY A 158 2.09 9.04 9.88
C GLY A 158 2.08 7.63 9.30
N ARG A 159 0.95 7.27 8.69
CA ARG A 159 0.75 5.98 8.00
C ARG A 159 0.07 6.24 6.67
N GLY A 160 0.53 5.54 5.65
CA GLY A 160 -0.15 5.47 4.37
C GLY A 160 -1.50 4.74 4.46
N SER A 161 -2.32 4.90 3.42
CA SER A 161 -3.61 4.24 3.26
C SER A 161 -3.55 3.20 2.15
N VAL A 162 -4.53 2.28 2.14
CA VAL A 162 -4.81 1.41 1.00
C VAL A 162 -5.88 2.10 0.16
N VAL A 163 -5.61 2.31 -1.11
CA VAL A 163 -6.52 2.95 -2.07
C VAL A 163 -6.76 1.98 -3.22
N ILE A 164 -7.99 1.52 -3.38
CA ILE A 164 -8.36 0.63 -4.49
C ILE A 164 -8.82 1.47 -5.68
N ARG A 165 -8.25 1.20 -6.84
CA ARG A 165 -8.62 1.80 -8.12
C ARG A 165 -8.93 0.70 -9.11
N SER A 166 -10.20 0.49 -9.43
CA SER A 166 -10.58 -0.44 -10.49
C SER A 166 -10.31 0.18 -11.85
N THR A 167 -9.57 -0.53 -12.71
CA THR A 167 -9.30 -0.13 -14.09
C THR A 167 -10.19 -0.87 -15.10
N SER A 168 -11.00 -1.81 -14.62
CA SER A 168 -11.80 -2.73 -15.44
C SER A 168 -12.97 -2.09 -16.21
N ALA A 169 -13.17 -0.76 -16.09
CA ALA A 169 -14.34 -0.10 -16.67
C ALA A 169 -14.08 0.71 -17.96
N LYS A 170 -12.90 0.64 -18.59
CA LYS A 170 -12.73 1.27 -19.91
C LYS A 170 -12.82 0.21 -21.01
N PRO A 171 -13.91 0.18 -21.82
CA PRO A 171 -13.93 -0.61 -23.04
C PRO A 171 -12.74 -0.20 -23.91
N ARG A 172 -11.97 -1.18 -24.41
CA ARG A 172 -11.02 -0.91 -25.48
C ARG A 172 -11.81 -0.28 -26.64
N ARG A 173 -11.39 0.90 -27.10
CA ARG A 173 -11.86 1.42 -28.38
C ARG A 173 -11.58 0.34 -29.43
N PRO A 174 -12.57 -0.05 -30.23
CA PRO A 174 -12.31 -0.89 -31.39
C PRO A 174 -11.32 -0.16 -32.30
N ALA A 175 -10.39 -0.93 -32.85
CA ALA A 175 -9.43 -0.46 -33.84
C ALA A 175 -10.14 -0.03 -35.12
#